data_b102a4284c7b0030f6753a3ce05d4c78
#
_entry.id   b102a4284c7b0030f6753a3ce05d4c78
#
_cell.length_a   1.000
_cell.length_b   1.000
_cell.length_c   1.000
_cell.angle_alpha   90.00
_cell.angle_beta   90.00
_cell.angle_gamma   90.00
#
_symmetry.space_group_name_H-M   'P 1'
#
loop_
_entity.id
_entity.type
_entity.pdbx_description
1 polymer ?
#
loop_
_entity_poly.entity_id
_entity_poly.type
_entity_poly.pdbx_seq_one_letter_code
_entity_poly.pdbx_strand_id
1 'polypeptide(L)'
;MKISSWPVLALALSAAAQLAPAHAGTTTSGKLDPAASARAKAKVAQFLDWERQVKPSGLYQSDLGGALPTIVSPELLCLLNAASKAREIATREAPDEKPPFVEGNPFLPNAWDNLLGSEIFSSRAIAGSRDRSEVKVRFTFGEPGTPLDAPSGTYRFVSTYLVQDGPQGARITDIDAGGSCDFCQSGSLRAALYETLTAYPTAGGEQCKGLGK
;
A
#
# COMPACT_ATOMS: atom_id res chain seq x y z
N MET A 1 61.33 -29.55 50.99
CA MET A 1 60.82 -28.72 49.92
C MET A 1 61.34 -29.29 48.61
N LYS A 2 60.49 -29.99 47.87
CA LYS A 2 60.85 -30.58 46.55
C LYS A 2 60.04 -29.86 45.48
N ILE A 3 60.71 -29.14 44.60
CA ILE A 3 60.14 -28.47 43.44
C ILE A 3 60.18 -29.43 42.28
N SER A 4 59.02 -29.82 41.80
CA SER A 4 58.85 -30.76 40.67
C SER A 4 58.60 -29.87 39.43
N SER A 5 59.54 -29.94 38.47
CA SER A 5 59.50 -29.29 37.16
C SER A 5 58.76 -30.21 36.16
N TRP A 6 57.74 -29.72 35.53
CA TRP A 6 57.03 -30.39 34.43
C TRP A 6 57.43 -29.78 33.09
N PRO A 7 57.60 -30.57 32.05
CA PRO A 7 57.94 -30.09 30.73
C PRO A 7 56.72 -29.61 29.98
N VAL A 8 56.84 -28.47 29.34
CA VAL A 8 55.84 -27.88 28.44
C VAL A 8 55.93 -28.57 27.08
N LEU A 9 54.89 -29.26 26.70
CA LEU A 9 54.73 -29.87 25.34
C LEU A 9 54.11 -28.81 24.44
N ALA A 10 54.87 -28.28 23.48
CA ALA A 10 54.38 -27.39 22.44
C ALA A 10 53.73 -28.16 21.33
N LEU A 11 52.39 -28.08 21.23
CA LEU A 11 51.63 -28.58 20.05
C LEU A 11 51.57 -27.45 19.02
N ALA A 12 52.21 -27.64 17.88
CA ALA A 12 52.06 -26.80 16.71
C ALA A 12 50.77 -27.19 15.97
N LEU A 13 49.73 -26.33 16.05
CA LEU A 13 48.53 -26.45 15.21
C LEU A 13 48.80 -25.72 13.89
N SER A 14 48.91 -26.50 12.83
CA SER A 14 48.88 -26.02 11.44
C SER A 14 47.48 -25.65 11.06
N ALA A 15 47.13 -24.39 10.97
CA ALA A 15 45.86 -23.90 10.45
C ALA A 15 45.91 -23.91 8.92
N ALA A 16 45.28 -24.90 8.31
CA ALA A 16 44.98 -24.92 6.88
C ALA A 16 43.82 -23.93 6.61
N ALA A 17 44.12 -22.76 6.06
CA ALA A 17 43.13 -21.79 5.60
C ALA A 17 42.43 -22.36 4.35
N GLN A 18 41.21 -22.88 4.51
CA GLN A 18 40.34 -23.20 3.40
C GLN A 18 39.71 -21.91 2.88
N LEU A 19 40.19 -21.47 1.71
CA LEU A 19 39.54 -20.42 0.93
C LEU A 19 38.22 -20.97 0.39
N ALA A 20 37.10 -20.62 1.04
CA ALA A 20 35.78 -20.86 0.52
C ALA A 20 35.57 -19.99 -0.73
N PRO A 21 35.06 -20.57 -1.86
CA PRO A 21 34.76 -19.72 -3.02
C PRO A 21 33.64 -18.75 -2.67
N ALA A 22 33.93 -17.45 -2.82
CA ALA A 22 32.92 -16.42 -2.74
C ALA A 22 31.87 -16.67 -3.83
N HIS A 23 30.70 -17.16 -3.42
CA HIS A 23 29.54 -17.19 -4.29
C HIS A 23 29.15 -15.74 -4.56
N ALA A 24 29.56 -15.24 -5.72
CA ALA A 24 29.01 -14.01 -6.27
C ALA A 24 27.50 -14.23 -6.44
N GLY A 25 26.74 -13.78 -5.46
CA GLY A 25 25.30 -13.73 -5.54
C GLY A 25 24.92 -12.84 -6.72
N THR A 26 24.60 -13.44 -7.84
CA THR A 26 23.95 -12.76 -8.96
C THR A 26 22.64 -12.22 -8.42
N THR A 27 22.63 -10.93 -8.07
CA THR A 27 21.41 -10.16 -7.88
C THR A 27 20.71 -10.10 -9.24
N THR A 28 19.92 -11.10 -9.55
CA THR A 28 18.97 -11.08 -10.66
C THR A 28 18.01 -9.93 -10.33
N SER A 29 18.21 -8.80 -10.98
CA SER A 29 17.21 -7.75 -11.09
C SER A 29 15.96 -8.40 -11.65
N GLY A 30 15.02 -8.72 -10.76
CA GLY A 30 13.81 -9.47 -11.08
C GLY A 30 12.98 -8.66 -12.05
N LYS A 31 13.17 -8.93 -13.35
CA LYS A 31 12.22 -8.48 -14.36
C LYS A 31 10.90 -9.15 -14.02
N LEU A 32 9.87 -8.36 -13.77
CA LEU A 32 8.51 -8.87 -13.55
C LEU A 32 8.16 -9.86 -14.67
N ASP A 33 7.53 -10.96 -14.31
CA ASP A 33 6.74 -11.74 -15.25
C ASP A 33 5.76 -10.79 -15.94
N PRO A 34 5.80 -10.64 -17.27
CA PRO A 34 4.89 -9.76 -18.01
C PRO A 34 3.41 -10.04 -17.69
N ALA A 35 3.06 -11.30 -17.42
CA ALA A 35 1.71 -11.69 -17.04
C ALA A 35 1.33 -11.15 -15.63
N ALA A 36 2.25 -11.16 -14.65
CA ALA A 36 2.01 -10.58 -13.33
C ALA A 36 1.82 -9.07 -13.41
N SER A 37 2.64 -8.38 -14.22
CA SER A 37 2.46 -6.95 -14.47
C SER A 37 1.10 -6.63 -15.11
N ALA A 38 0.68 -7.41 -16.09
CA ALA A 38 -0.62 -7.25 -16.73
C ALA A 38 -1.79 -7.45 -15.73
N ARG A 39 -1.71 -8.50 -14.88
CA ARG A 39 -2.73 -8.75 -13.84
C ARG A 39 -2.78 -7.61 -12.82
N ALA A 40 -1.63 -7.08 -12.39
CA ALA A 40 -1.58 -5.95 -11.47
C ALA A 40 -2.20 -4.69 -12.08
N LYS A 41 -1.86 -4.35 -13.32
CA LYS A 41 -2.48 -3.22 -14.04
C LYS A 41 -3.99 -3.40 -14.21
N ALA A 42 -4.44 -4.59 -14.59
CA ALA A 42 -5.86 -4.89 -14.74
C ALA A 42 -6.62 -4.73 -13.42
N LYS A 43 -6.00 -5.12 -12.28
CA LYS A 43 -6.60 -4.96 -10.96
C LYS A 43 -6.74 -3.50 -10.57
N VAL A 44 -5.72 -2.67 -10.83
CA VAL A 44 -5.79 -1.23 -10.58
C VAL A 44 -6.81 -0.56 -11.51
N ALA A 45 -6.91 -0.97 -12.78
CA ALA A 45 -7.94 -0.47 -13.69
C ALA A 45 -9.36 -0.77 -13.15
N GLN A 46 -9.60 -1.99 -12.65
CA GLN A 46 -10.87 -2.35 -12.00
C GLN A 46 -11.19 -1.48 -10.79
N PHE A 47 -10.14 -1.11 -9.99
CA PHE A 47 -10.31 -0.21 -8.87
C PHE A 47 -10.69 1.21 -9.32
N LEU A 48 -10.02 1.75 -10.32
CA LEU A 48 -10.32 3.07 -10.86
C LEU A 48 -11.72 3.14 -11.50
N ASP A 49 -12.17 2.03 -12.11
CA ASP A 49 -13.55 1.93 -12.64
C ASP A 49 -14.58 1.91 -11.50
N TRP A 50 -14.32 1.13 -10.44
CA TRP A 50 -15.18 1.10 -9.25
C TRP A 50 -15.23 2.48 -8.59
N GLU A 51 -14.08 3.12 -8.36
CA GLU A 51 -13.98 4.45 -7.75
C GLU A 51 -14.78 5.50 -8.54
N ARG A 52 -14.66 5.51 -9.86
CA ARG A 52 -15.38 6.41 -10.76
C ARG A 52 -16.89 6.20 -10.75
N GLN A 53 -17.35 4.96 -10.56
CA GLN A 53 -18.77 4.63 -10.48
C GLN A 53 -19.38 4.99 -9.13
N VAL A 54 -18.67 4.67 -8.03
CA VAL A 54 -19.13 4.89 -6.65
C VAL A 54 -18.95 6.34 -6.22
N LYS A 55 -17.84 6.97 -6.62
CA LYS A 55 -17.43 8.34 -6.23
C LYS A 55 -17.49 8.54 -4.72
N PRO A 56 -16.69 7.77 -3.94
CA PRO A 56 -16.77 7.83 -2.50
C PRO A 56 -16.47 9.24 -1.99
N SER A 57 -17.28 9.70 -1.04
CA SER A 57 -17.07 10.98 -0.37
C SER A 57 -16.99 10.73 1.14
N GLY A 58 -15.87 10.14 1.57
CA GLY A 58 -15.68 9.60 2.90
C GLY A 58 -15.68 8.07 2.89
N LEU A 59 -15.63 7.44 4.08
CA LEU A 59 -15.77 5.99 4.24
C LEU A 59 -17.14 5.66 4.80
N TYR A 60 -18.06 5.29 3.91
CA TYR A 60 -19.40 4.84 4.24
C TYR A 60 -19.57 3.37 3.89
N GLN A 61 -20.25 2.62 4.77
CA GLN A 61 -20.48 1.19 4.56
C GLN A 61 -21.19 0.89 3.24
N SER A 62 -22.08 1.77 2.78
CA SER A 62 -22.77 1.66 1.50
C SER A 62 -21.83 1.60 0.31
N ASP A 63 -20.67 2.27 0.41
CA ASP A 63 -19.72 2.43 -0.69
C ASP A 63 -18.71 1.27 -0.76
N LEU A 64 -18.53 0.54 0.36
CA LEU A 64 -17.54 -0.53 0.48
C LEU A 64 -17.99 -1.90 -0.07
N GLY A 65 -19.12 -1.92 -0.74
CA GLY A 65 -19.72 -3.14 -1.34
C GLY A 65 -19.35 -3.36 -2.80
N GLY A 66 -20.24 -4.06 -3.52
CA GLY A 66 -20.12 -4.30 -4.95
C GLY A 66 -18.87 -5.07 -5.34
N ALA A 67 -18.07 -4.50 -6.24
CA ALA A 67 -16.84 -5.13 -6.74
C ALA A 67 -15.64 -5.00 -5.77
N LEU A 68 -15.65 -4.04 -4.84
CA LEU A 68 -14.49 -3.73 -3.99
C LEU A 68 -13.90 -4.95 -3.26
N PRO A 69 -14.70 -5.86 -2.65
CA PRO A 69 -14.17 -7.08 -2.01
C PRO A 69 -13.38 -8.00 -2.94
N THR A 70 -13.56 -7.89 -4.25
CA THR A 70 -12.80 -8.66 -5.24
C THR A 70 -11.57 -7.93 -5.77
N ILE A 71 -11.41 -6.67 -5.41
CA ILE A 71 -10.36 -5.79 -5.92
C ILE A 71 -9.25 -5.59 -4.87
N VAL A 72 -9.63 -5.29 -3.63
CA VAL A 72 -8.68 -5.07 -2.53
C VAL A 72 -8.42 -6.35 -1.74
N SER A 73 -7.32 -6.37 -0.99
CA SER A 73 -7.00 -7.51 -0.11
C SER A 73 -8.00 -7.62 1.06
N PRO A 74 -8.16 -8.83 1.65
CA PRO A 74 -9.01 -9.00 2.83
C PRO A 74 -8.62 -8.09 4.00
N GLU A 75 -7.31 -7.87 4.21
CA GLU A 75 -6.81 -6.96 5.24
C GLU A 75 -7.26 -5.51 4.97
N LEU A 76 -7.04 -5.01 3.74
CA LEU A 76 -7.43 -3.64 3.40
C LEU A 76 -8.95 -3.44 3.46
N LEU A 77 -9.73 -4.40 2.97
CA LEU A 77 -11.20 -4.36 3.08
C LEU A 77 -11.67 -4.34 4.54
N CYS A 78 -11.07 -5.16 5.39
CA CYS A 78 -11.36 -5.18 6.82
C CYS A 78 -11.09 -3.82 7.46
N LEU A 79 -9.94 -3.18 7.15
CA LEU A 79 -9.58 -1.85 7.65
C LEU A 79 -10.55 -0.76 7.18
N LEU A 80 -10.98 -0.79 5.93
CA LEU A 80 -11.96 0.15 5.39
C LEU A 80 -13.32 0.00 6.12
N ASN A 81 -13.78 -1.23 6.35
CA ASN A 81 -14.99 -1.47 7.13
C ASN A 81 -14.85 -1.03 8.59
N ALA A 82 -13.71 -1.28 9.22
CA ALA A 82 -13.44 -0.81 10.58
C ALA A 82 -13.41 0.72 10.65
N ALA A 83 -12.84 1.41 9.66
CA ALA A 83 -12.81 2.86 9.59
C ALA A 83 -14.22 3.46 9.40
N SER A 84 -15.06 2.86 8.55
CA SER A 84 -16.48 3.23 8.47
C SER A 84 -17.19 3.11 9.81
N LYS A 85 -16.95 2.01 10.54
CA LYS A 85 -17.50 1.81 11.90
C LYS A 85 -16.94 2.83 12.91
N ALA A 86 -15.64 3.15 12.84
CA ALA A 86 -15.04 4.18 13.68
C ALA A 86 -15.69 5.54 13.46
N ARG A 87 -15.98 5.90 12.21
CA ARG A 87 -16.73 7.10 11.86
C ARG A 87 -18.13 7.13 12.52
N GLU A 88 -18.86 6.02 12.45
CA GLU A 88 -20.18 5.89 13.08
C GLU A 88 -20.12 6.02 14.63
N ILE A 89 -19.08 5.43 15.23
CA ILE A 89 -18.82 5.56 16.68
C ILE A 89 -18.55 7.02 17.04
N ALA A 90 -17.62 7.68 16.33
CA ALA A 90 -17.27 9.08 16.56
C ALA A 90 -18.48 10.01 16.41
N THR A 91 -19.27 9.83 15.33
CA THR A 91 -20.50 10.63 15.13
C THR A 91 -21.50 10.50 16.28
N ARG A 92 -21.61 9.30 16.87
CA ARG A 92 -22.53 9.06 18.00
C ARG A 92 -22.01 9.62 19.33
N GLU A 93 -20.69 9.49 19.55
CA GLU A 93 -20.05 9.87 20.83
C GLU A 93 -19.76 11.37 20.91
N ALA A 94 -19.48 12.01 19.79
CA ALA A 94 -19.20 13.45 19.68
C ALA A 94 -19.92 14.06 18.44
N PRO A 95 -21.25 14.24 18.49
CA PRO A 95 -22.04 14.66 17.32
C PRO A 95 -21.69 16.06 16.81
N ASP A 96 -21.10 16.90 17.66
CA ASP A 96 -20.68 18.26 17.32
C ASP A 96 -19.24 18.32 16.76
N GLU A 97 -18.52 17.19 16.74
CA GLU A 97 -17.17 17.09 16.21
C GLU A 97 -17.17 16.42 14.83
N LYS A 98 -16.18 16.77 14.02
CA LYS A 98 -15.99 16.17 12.72
C LYS A 98 -15.40 14.76 12.89
N PRO A 99 -16.15 13.68 12.56
CA PRO A 99 -15.64 12.34 12.68
C PRO A 99 -14.55 12.02 11.62
N PRO A 100 -13.70 11.01 11.83
CA PRO A 100 -12.70 10.62 10.85
C PRO A 100 -13.37 10.11 9.57
N PHE A 101 -12.72 10.36 8.42
CA PHE A 101 -13.16 9.90 7.09
C PHE A 101 -14.62 10.27 6.73
N VAL A 102 -15.13 11.40 7.24
CA VAL A 102 -16.52 11.83 6.99
C VAL A 102 -16.68 12.45 5.60
N GLU A 103 -15.64 13.02 5.06
CA GLU A 103 -15.66 13.70 3.77
C GLU A 103 -14.36 13.56 3.01
N GLY A 104 -14.40 13.88 1.73
CA GLY A 104 -13.31 13.72 0.79
C GLY A 104 -13.16 12.29 0.31
N ASN A 105 -12.59 12.10 -0.88
CA ASN A 105 -12.34 10.78 -1.41
C ASN A 105 -11.06 10.20 -0.80
N PRO A 106 -11.13 9.15 0.03
CA PRO A 106 -9.97 8.63 0.75
C PRO A 106 -8.97 7.89 -0.16
N PHE A 107 -9.31 7.68 -1.42
CA PHE A 107 -8.51 6.92 -2.39
C PHE A 107 -7.77 7.81 -3.38
N LEU A 108 -8.07 9.12 -3.38
CA LEU A 108 -7.46 10.07 -4.31
C LEU A 108 -6.43 10.96 -3.60
N PRO A 109 -5.36 11.38 -4.29
CA PRO A 109 -4.34 12.29 -3.73
C PRO A 109 -4.91 13.67 -3.39
N ASN A 110 -5.95 14.10 -4.10
CA ASN A 110 -6.69 15.31 -3.81
C ASN A 110 -8.18 14.99 -3.76
N ALA A 111 -8.80 15.27 -2.62
CA ALA A 111 -10.18 14.94 -2.35
C ALA A 111 -11.17 16.08 -2.71
N TRP A 112 -10.67 17.26 -3.05
CA TRP A 112 -11.46 18.50 -3.15
C TRP A 112 -11.64 19.01 -4.56
N ASP A 113 -10.67 18.74 -5.44
CA ASP A 113 -10.70 19.22 -6.81
C ASP A 113 -11.30 18.19 -7.78
N ASN A 114 -11.76 18.69 -8.92
CA ASN A 114 -12.35 17.82 -9.92
C ASN A 114 -11.28 16.95 -10.58
N LEU A 115 -11.44 15.64 -10.48
CA LEU A 115 -10.65 14.69 -11.22
C LEU A 115 -11.04 14.75 -12.70
N LEU A 116 -10.10 15.19 -13.55
CA LEU A 116 -10.29 15.25 -14.99
C LEU A 116 -9.96 13.92 -15.65
N GLY A 117 -9.00 13.16 -15.10
CA GLY A 117 -8.62 11.86 -15.65
C GLY A 117 -7.54 11.15 -14.86
N SER A 118 -7.36 9.87 -15.16
CA SER A 118 -6.33 9.02 -14.59
C SER A 118 -5.68 8.16 -15.67
N GLU A 119 -4.36 7.90 -15.51
CA GLU A 119 -3.55 7.11 -16.45
C GLU A 119 -2.67 6.14 -15.67
N ILE A 120 -2.77 4.83 -15.97
CA ILE A 120 -1.83 3.82 -15.47
C ILE A 120 -0.59 3.85 -16.40
N PHE A 121 0.52 4.44 -15.93
CA PHE A 121 1.68 4.63 -16.80
C PHE A 121 2.87 3.73 -16.47
N SER A 122 2.88 3.07 -15.30
CA SER A 122 4.00 2.21 -14.88
C SER A 122 3.53 1.03 -14.04
N SER A 123 4.23 -0.11 -14.18
CA SER A 123 4.10 -1.27 -13.28
C SER A 123 5.44 -1.96 -13.17
N ARG A 124 5.87 -2.25 -11.94
CA ARG A 124 7.15 -2.95 -11.68
C ARG A 124 7.03 -3.91 -10.50
N ALA A 125 7.87 -4.96 -10.49
CA ALA A 125 8.02 -5.82 -9.30
C ALA A 125 8.61 -5.04 -8.14
N ILE A 126 8.20 -5.41 -6.94
CA ILE A 126 8.88 -4.97 -5.73
C ILE A 126 10.12 -5.86 -5.56
N ALA A 127 11.29 -5.22 -5.36
CA ALA A 127 12.55 -5.93 -5.17
C ALA A 127 12.43 -6.97 -4.05
N GLY A 128 12.92 -8.19 -4.31
CA GLY A 128 12.87 -9.30 -3.35
C GLY A 128 11.51 -10.01 -3.24
N SER A 129 10.48 -9.60 -3.98
CA SER A 129 9.19 -10.27 -4.01
C SER A 129 8.87 -10.80 -5.40
N ARG A 130 8.28 -12.02 -5.46
CA ARG A 130 7.84 -12.64 -6.72
C ARG A 130 6.38 -12.36 -7.04
N ASP A 131 5.61 -11.99 -6.04
CA ASP A 131 4.15 -11.86 -6.07
C ASP A 131 3.66 -10.43 -5.81
N ARG A 132 4.57 -9.47 -5.57
CA ARG A 132 4.21 -8.07 -5.27
C ARG A 132 4.68 -7.13 -6.34
N SER A 133 3.79 -6.21 -6.70
CA SER A 133 4.01 -5.21 -7.74
C SER A 133 3.62 -3.82 -7.25
N GLU A 134 4.32 -2.82 -7.76
CA GLU A 134 3.88 -1.43 -7.72
C GLU A 134 3.26 -1.07 -9.05
N VAL A 135 2.10 -0.43 -9.03
CA VAL A 135 1.46 0.17 -10.20
C VAL A 135 1.28 1.66 -9.94
N LYS A 136 1.82 2.49 -10.82
CA LYS A 136 1.73 3.94 -10.70
C LYS A 136 0.64 4.49 -11.59
N VAL A 137 -0.19 5.34 -10.98
CA VAL A 137 -1.29 6.04 -11.63
C VAL A 137 -1.04 7.54 -11.53
N ARG A 138 -1.12 8.21 -12.67
CA ARG A 138 -1.14 9.67 -12.72
C ARG A 138 -2.59 10.15 -12.71
N PHE A 139 -2.92 11.00 -11.76
CA PHE A 139 -4.18 11.71 -11.68
C PHE A 139 -3.99 13.14 -12.16
N THR A 140 -4.94 13.62 -12.96
CA THR A 140 -4.97 15.02 -13.43
C THR A 140 -6.23 15.67 -12.88
N PHE A 141 -6.05 16.80 -12.21
CA PHE A 141 -7.12 17.61 -11.59
C PHE A 141 -7.15 18.98 -12.24
N GLY A 142 -8.29 19.65 -12.17
CA GLY A 142 -8.49 20.98 -12.69
C GLY A 142 -9.97 21.35 -12.80
N GLU A 143 -10.25 22.48 -13.42
CA GLU A 143 -11.63 22.91 -13.67
C GLU A 143 -12.32 22.00 -14.69
N PRO A 144 -13.62 21.70 -14.51
CA PRO A 144 -14.38 20.90 -15.45
C PRO A 144 -14.29 21.43 -16.89
N GLY A 145 -14.02 20.57 -17.84
CA GLY A 145 -13.87 20.94 -19.25
C GLY A 145 -12.46 21.36 -19.67
N THR A 146 -11.52 21.47 -18.71
CA THR A 146 -10.11 21.72 -19.06
C THR A 146 -9.51 20.49 -19.74
N PRO A 147 -8.83 20.62 -20.89
CA PRO A 147 -8.12 19.50 -21.53
C PRO A 147 -7.05 18.90 -20.60
N LEU A 148 -6.87 17.57 -20.62
CA LEU A 148 -5.90 16.87 -19.77
C LEU A 148 -4.45 17.30 -19.99
N ASP A 149 -4.13 17.78 -21.17
CA ASP A 149 -2.80 18.26 -21.61
C ASP A 149 -2.66 19.79 -21.58
N ALA A 150 -3.66 20.50 -21.04
CA ALA A 150 -3.60 21.95 -20.94
C ALA A 150 -2.32 22.40 -20.19
N PRO A 151 -1.61 23.42 -20.71
CA PRO A 151 -0.36 23.89 -20.12
C PRO A 151 -0.56 24.64 -18.80
N SER A 152 -1.79 25.05 -18.50
CA SER A 152 -2.20 25.72 -17.26
C SER A 152 -3.60 25.28 -16.85
N GLY A 153 -3.95 25.51 -15.59
CA GLY A 153 -5.27 25.15 -15.03
C GLY A 153 -5.41 23.66 -14.72
N THR A 154 -4.33 22.87 -14.88
CA THR A 154 -4.27 21.47 -14.44
C THR A 154 -3.06 21.24 -13.54
N TYR A 155 -3.20 20.30 -12.63
CA TYR A 155 -2.09 19.77 -11.81
C TYR A 155 -2.19 18.27 -11.67
N ARG A 156 -1.04 17.62 -11.40
CA ARG A 156 -0.93 16.17 -11.49
C ARG A 156 -0.28 15.61 -10.25
N PHE A 157 -0.84 14.50 -9.77
CA PHE A 157 -0.25 13.69 -8.71
C PHE A 157 -0.01 12.27 -9.21
N VAL A 158 0.91 11.59 -8.55
CA VAL A 158 1.21 10.18 -8.83
C VAL A 158 0.93 9.37 -7.58
N SER A 159 -0.08 8.53 -7.64
CA SER A 159 -0.34 7.53 -6.62
C SER A 159 0.32 6.21 -6.96
N THR A 160 0.73 5.46 -5.93
CA THR A 160 1.32 4.14 -6.06
C THR A 160 0.41 3.09 -5.43
N TYR A 161 -0.04 2.14 -6.22
CA TYR A 161 -0.85 1.01 -5.78
C TYR A 161 0.07 -0.19 -5.55
N LEU A 162 0.04 -0.75 -4.33
CA LEU A 162 0.71 -2.01 -4.02
C LEU A 162 -0.25 -3.15 -4.32
N VAL A 163 0.16 -4.04 -5.21
CA VAL A 163 -0.65 -5.19 -5.64
C VAL A 163 0.07 -6.47 -5.30
N GLN A 164 -0.63 -7.40 -4.66
CA GLN A 164 -0.15 -8.76 -4.40
C GLN A 164 -0.92 -9.74 -5.27
N ASP A 165 -0.18 -10.61 -5.97
CA ASP A 165 -0.73 -11.71 -6.75
C ASP A 165 -0.76 -12.97 -5.88
N GLY A 166 -1.90 -13.61 -5.80
CA GLY A 166 -2.11 -14.78 -4.95
C GLY A 166 -3.00 -15.83 -5.62
N PRO A 167 -3.30 -16.94 -4.92
CA PRO A 167 -4.14 -18.02 -5.46
C PRO A 167 -5.54 -17.58 -5.92
N GLN A 168 -6.05 -16.51 -5.31
CA GLN A 168 -7.34 -15.92 -5.64
C GLN A 168 -7.24 -14.77 -6.65
N GLY A 169 -6.07 -14.61 -7.31
CA GLY A 169 -5.75 -13.54 -8.23
C GLY A 169 -5.15 -12.30 -7.55
N ALA A 170 -4.86 -11.29 -8.35
CA ALA A 170 -4.26 -10.05 -7.88
C ALA A 170 -5.23 -9.25 -6.99
N ARG A 171 -4.69 -8.64 -5.92
CA ARG A 171 -5.41 -7.78 -4.96
C ARG A 171 -4.58 -6.54 -4.63
N ILE A 172 -5.22 -5.39 -4.50
CA ILE A 172 -4.58 -4.17 -4.00
C ILE A 172 -4.46 -4.30 -2.48
N THR A 173 -3.23 -4.20 -1.97
CA THR A 173 -2.92 -4.32 -0.53
C THR A 173 -2.72 -2.99 0.15
N ASP A 174 -2.40 -1.94 -0.63
CA ASP A 174 -2.22 -0.58 -0.14
C ASP A 174 -2.27 0.44 -1.28
N ILE A 175 -2.53 1.70 -0.94
CA ILE A 175 -2.50 2.84 -1.84
C ILE A 175 -1.68 3.93 -1.16
N ASP A 176 -0.56 4.32 -1.78
CA ASP A 176 0.13 5.57 -1.44
C ASP A 176 -0.45 6.68 -2.30
N ALA A 177 -1.13 7.62 -1.66
CA ALA A 177 -1.87 8.65 -2.36
C ALA A 177 -0.96 9.64 -3.12
N GLY A 178 0.25 9.91 -2.60
CA GLY A 178 1.25 10.73 -3.28
C GLY A 178 0.89 12.21 -3.47
N GLY A 179 -0.07 12.72 -2.70
CA GLY A 179 -0.41 14.12 -2.69
C GLY A 179 0.67 14.98 -2.03
N SER A 180 0.82 16.23 -2.46
CA SER A 180 1.87 17.14 -2.00
C SER A 180 1.39 18.57 -1.72
N CYS A 181 0.09 18.76 -1.52
CA CYS A 181 -0.47 20.04 -1.10
C CYS A 181 -1.03 19.97 0.33
N ASP A 182 -1.33 21.13 0.95
CA ASP A 182 -1.79 21.21 2.35
C ASP A 182 -3.07 20.42 2.64
N PHE A 183 -3.92 20.24 1.63
CA PHE A 183 -5.17 19.46 1.71
C PHE A 183 -5.10 18.14 0.98
N CYS A 184 -3.89 17.73 0.55
CA CYS A 184 -3.69 16.50 -0.18
C CYS A 184 -3.47 15.33 0.76
N GLN A 185 -3.91 14.15 0.33
CA GLN A 185 -3.58 12.92 0.99
C GLN A 185 -2.19 12.43 0.54
N SER A 186 -1.36 12.04 1.49
CA SER A 186 -0.03 11.52 1.24
C SER A 186 0.24 10.28 2.06
N GLY A 187 1.15 9.44 1.57
CA GLY A 187 1.55 8.21 2.25
C GLY A 187 0.53 7.08 2.11
N SER A 188 0.76 6.04 2.89
CA SER A 188 0.02 4.78 2.86
C SER A 188 -1.38 4.91 3.46
N LEU A 189 -2.40 4.63 2.67
CA LEU A 189 -3.78 4.53 3.14
C LEU A 189 -3.91 3.49 4.26
N ARG A 190 -3.29 2.33 4.09
CA ARG A 190 -3.32 1.27 5.11
C ARG A 190 -2.73 1.73 6.44
N ALA A 191 -1.61 2.47 6.41
CA ALA A 191 -1.00 3.02 7.62
C ALA A 191 -1.92 4.08 8.27
N ALA A 192 -2.50 4.99 7.49
CA ALA A 192 -3.45 6.00 8.00
C ALA A 192 -4.69 5.36 8.62
N LEU A 193 -5.22 4.27 8.03
CA LEU A 193 -6.33 3.52 8.60
C LEU A 193 -5.96 2.91 9.95
N TYR A 194 -4.80 2.24 10.06
CA TYR A 194 -4.33 1.69 11.34
C TYR A 194 -4.13 2.77 12.40
N GLU A 195 -3.50 3.88 12.05
CA GLU A 195 -3.27 5.01 12.96
C GLU A 195 -4.59 5.55 13.51
N THR A 196 -5.54 5.85 12.63
CA THR A 196 -6.86 6.34 13.05
C THR A 196 -7.59 5.33 13.93
N LEU A 197 -7.54 4.04 13.60
CA LEU A 197 -8.23 2.99 14.35
C LEU A 197 -7.65 2.74 15.75
N THR A 198 -6.45 3.24 16.08
CA THR A 198 -5.92 3.19 17.46
C THR A 198 -6.80 3.98 18.44
N ALA A 199 -7.44 5.06 17.99
CA ALA A 199 -8.37 5.85 18.79
C ALA A 199 -9.76 5.19 18.94
N TYR A 200 -10.06 4.18 18.12
CA TYR A 200 -11.36 3.48 18.08
C TYR A 200 -11.20 1.96 18.18
N PRO A 201 -10.71 1.42 19.31
CA PRO A 201 -10.39 -0.01 19.44
C PRO A 201 -11.63 -0.91 19.24
N THR A 202 -12.82 -0.43 19.59
CA THR A 202 -14.08 -1.15 19.40
C THR A 202 -14.53 -1.25 17.95
N ALA A 203 -13.91 -0.50 17.04
CA ALA A 203 -14.15 -0.61 15.60
C ALA A 203 -13.55 -1.89 14.99
N GLY A 204 -12.55 -2.51 15.64
CA GLY A 204 -12.03 -3.82 15.27
C GLY A 204 -10.82 -3.79 14.33
N GLY A 205 -10.07 -2.68 14.24
CA GLY A 205 -8.91 -2.55 13.36
C GLY A 205 -7.79 -3.58 13.61
N GLU A 206 -7.53 -3.92 14.87
CA GLU A 206 -6.51 -4.90 15.24
C GLU A 206 -6.79 -6.31 14.68
N GLN A 207 -8.05 -6.68 14.52
CA GLN A 207 -8.47 -7.97 13.98
C GLN A 207 -8.16 -8.11 12.49
N CYS A 208 -7.88 -6.99 11.80
CA CYS A 208 -7.56 -6.98 10.37
C CYS A 208 -6.13 -7.42 10.06
N LYS A 209 -5.23 -7.36 11.06
CA LYS A 209 -3.82 -7.65 10.86
C LYS A 209 -3.58 -9.06 10.32
N GLY A 210 -2.95 -9.12 9.15
CA GLY A 210 -2.53 -10.38 8.54
C GLY A 210 -3.63 -11.19 7.88
N LEU A 211 -4.84 -10.65 7.72
CA LEU A 211 -5.87 -11.31 6.94
C LEU A 211 -5.43 -11.50 5.48
N GLY A 212 -5.51 -12.74 4.98
CA GLY A 212 -5.18 -13.07 3.58
C GLY A 212 -3.68 -13.25 3.30
N LYS A 213 -2.86 -13.45 4.35
CA LYS A 213 -1.45 -13.86 4.21
C LYS A 213 -1.32 -15.35 3.96
#